data_20ad55eec7ab436a4cdc22700027075a
#
_entry.id   20ad55eec7ab436a4cdc22700027075a
#
_cell.length_a   1.000
_cell.length_b   1.000
_cell.length_c   1.000
_cell.angle_alpha   90.00
_cell.angle_beta   90.00
_cell.angle_gamma   90.00
#
_symmetry.space_group_name_H-M   'P 1'
#
loop_
_entity.id
_entity.type
_entity.pdbx_description
1 polymer ?
#
loop_
_entity_poly.entity_id
_entity_poly.type
_entity_poly.pdbx_seq_one_letter_code
_entity_poly.pdbx_strand_id
1 'polypeptide(L)'
;MGLMRNFIKILPLFILFYSCSSGDIHFNKANSQFKNDLDESWIVINYWADWCPPCLKEMPELVTFAQSNPDIKVFAYNFDRLEPEYLDPLILRFGVDIPSITSHPREVWGIESPAILPATYFIKPGGEVVLSLLTPQTEASLQEHLDSLQGDS
;
A
#
# COMPACT_ATOMS: atom_id res chain seq x y z
N MET A 1 16.04 73.96 8.79
CA MET A 1 15.24 73.21 7.82
C MET A 1 15.85 71.84 7.67
N GLY A 2 15.34 70.87 8.43
CA GLY A 2 15.80 69.49 8.43
C GLY A 2 14.73 68.58 7.90
N LEU A 3 14.97 67.96 6.75
CA LEU A 3 14.08 66.93 6.17
C LEU A 3 14.22 65.64 6.98
N MET A 4 13.17 65.26 7.70
CA MET A 4 13.02 63.93 8.27
C MET A 4 12.67 62.95 7.13
N ARG A 5 13.65 62.09 6.75
CA ARG A 5 13.41 60.96 5.83
C ARG A 5 12.84 59.80 6.62
N ASN A 6 11.52 59.58 6.50
CA ASN A 6 10.88 58.38 7.01
C ASN A 6 11.34 57.15 6.19
N PHE A 7 12.20 56.30 6.80
CA PHE A 7 12.51 54.99 6.28
C PHE A 7 11.35 54.03 6.65
N ILE A 8 10.45 53.81 5.72
CA ILE A 8 9.47 52.73 5.82
C ILE A 8 10.23 51.43 5.66
N LYS A 9 10.42 50.70 6.80
CA LYS A 9 10.95 49.34 6.80
C LYS A 9 9.85 48.41 6.23
N ILE A 10 9.96 48.06 4.95
CA ILE A 10 9.17 47.01 4.33
C ILE A 10 9.70 45.69 4.87
N LEU A 11 8.96 45.11 5.82
CA LEU A 11 9.20 43.76 6.32
C LEU A 11 8.75 42.77 5.23
N PRO A 12 9.64 41.93 4.66
CA PRO A 12 9.23 40.95 3.67
C PRO A 12 8.31 39.92 4.36
N LEU A 13 7.05 39.90 3.92
CA LEU A 13 6.10 38.85 4.31
C LEU A 13 6.54 37.54 3.66
N PHE A 14 7.25 36.72 4.44
CA PHE A 14 7.62 35.34 4.04
C PHE A 14 6.33 34.51 4.03
N ILE A 15 5.70 34.38 2.86
CA ILE A 15 4.59 33.47 2.64
C ILE A 15 5.21 32.06 2.59
N LEU A 16 5.11 31.35 3.72
CA LEU A 16 5.43 29.92 3.78
C LEU A 16 4.35 29.19 2.95
N PHE A 17 4.68 28.84 1.72
CA PHE A 17 3.92 27.87 0.97
C PHE A 17 4.07 26.52 1.67
N TYR A 18 3.10 26.15 2.49
CA TYR A 18 2.92 24.77 2.92
C TYR A 18 2.54 23.97 1.68
N SER A 19 3.53 23.38 1.04
CA SER A 19 3.30 22.35 0.04
C SER A 19 2.71 21.14 0.77
N CYS A 20 1.42 20.90 0.61
CA CYS A 20 0.80 19.66 1.03
C CYS A 20 1.35 18.60 0.08
N SER A 21 2.39 17.86 0.50
CA SER A 21 2.89 16.72 -0.23
C SER A 21 1.93 15.56 0.02
N SER A 22 1.26 15.07 -1.03
CA SER A 22 0.51 13.81 -0.96
C SER A 22 1.51 12.65 -0.96
N GLY A 23 1.25 11.60 -0.17
CA GLY A 23 2.06 10.38 -0.19
C GLY A 23 2.08 9.72 -1.58
N ASP A 24 3.02 8.85 -1.80
CA ASP A 24 3.21 8.09 -3.05
C ASP A 24 2.39 6.78 -3.10
N ILE A 25 1.80 6.38 -1.97
CA ILE A 25 0.89 5.24 -1.87
C ILE A 25 -0.51 5.74 -1.54
N HIS A 26 -1.44 5.50 -2.44
CA HIS A 26 -2.84 5.87 -2.29
C HIS A 26 -3.69 4.65 -1.95
N PHE A 27 -4.76 4.87 -1.19
CA PHE A 27 -5.71 3.85 -0.75
C PHE A 27 -7.12 4.23 -1.18
N ASN A 28 -8.00 3.24 -1.26
CA ASN A 28 -9.40 3.47 -1.62
C ASN A 28 -10.17 4.30 -0.58
N LYS A 29 -9.86 4.15 0.72
CA LYS A 29 -10.58 4.81 1.83
C LYS A 29 -9.70 5.52 2.87
N ALA A 30 -8.38 5.41 2.75
CA ALA A 30 -7.44 5.98 3.71
C ALA A 30 -6.67 7.15 3.09
N ASN A 31 -6.04 7.95 3.95
CA ASN A 31 -5.09 8.94 3.50
C ASN A 31 -3.88 8.25 2.84
N SER A 32 -3.30 8.92 1.84
CA SER A 32 -2.05 8.47 1.24
C SER A 32 -0.93 8.38 2.28
N GLN A 33 -0.01 7.43 2.08
CA GLN A 33 1.19 7.25 2.89
C GLN A 33 2.42 7.43 2.01
N PHE A 34 3.54 7.79 2.61
CA PHE A 34 4.82 7.75 1.91
C PHE A 34 5.41 6.35 1.99
N LYS A 35 6.08 5.92 0.93
CA LYS A 35 6.79 4.64 0.92
C LYS A 35 7.77 4.52 2.09
N ASN A 36 8.48 5.60 2.41
CA ASN A 36 9.43 5.65 3.51
C ASN A 36 8.81 5.35 4.88
N ASP A 37 7.51 5.60 5.06
CA ASP A 37 6.79 5.25 6.31
C ASP A 37 6.66 3.73 6.50
N LEU A 38 6.89 2.96 5.44
CA LEU A 38 6.81 1.50 5.40
C LEU A 38 8.19 0.82 5.31
N ASP A 39 9.28 1.59 5.21
CA ASP A 39 10.63 1.04 4.97
C ASP A 39 11.11 0.06 6.04
N GLU A 40 10.62 0.17 7.27
CA GLU A 40 10.98 -0.75 8.37
C GLU A 40 9.99 -1.92 8.52
N SER A 41 8.97 -1.98 7.66
CA SER A 41 7.91 -3.00 7.77
C SER A 41 8.08 -4.10 6.75
N TRP A 42 7.70 -5.32 7.13
CA TRP A 42 7.35 -6.35 6.18
C TRP A 42 6.01 -6.00 5.52
N ILE A 43 5.93 -6.18 4.19
CA ILE A 43 4.74 -5.87 3.42
C ILE A 43 4.34 -7.11 2.62
N VAL A 44 3.04 -7.38 2.60
CA VAL A 44 2.44 -8.42 1.74
C VAL A 44 1.42 -7.73 0.83
N ILE A 45 1.55 -7.93 -0.48
CA ILE A 45 0.61 -7.41 -1.48
C ILE A 45 -0.03 -8.57 -2.21
N ASN A 46 -1.36 -8.62 -2.16
CA ASN A 46 -2.15 -9.61 -2.91
C ASN A 46 -2.87 -8.94 -4.09
N TYR A 47 -2.63 -9.48 -5.29
CA TYR A 47 -3.35 -9.13 -6.50
C TYR A 47 -4.59 -10.02 -6.64
N TRP A 48 -5.75 -9.39 -6.75
CA TRP A 48 -7.04 -10.06 -6.88
C TRP A 48 -7.94 -9.40 -7.92
N ALA A 49 -8.98 -10.12 -8.35
CA ALA A 49 -10.06 -9.58 -9.17
C ALA A 49 -11.39 -10.25 -8.79
N ASP A 50 -12.52 -9.59 -9.04
CA ASP A 50 -13.87 -10.11 -8.75
C ASP A 50 -14.28 -11.26 -9.67
N TRP A 51 -13.68 -11.34 -10.85
CA TRP A 51 -13.85 -12.45 -11.80
C TRP A 51 -12.90 -13.64 -11.56
N CYS A 52 -12.07 -13.60 -10.52
CA CYS A 52 -11.09 -14.63 -10.17
C CYS A 52 -11.59 -15.50 -8.99
N PRO A 53 -12.27 -16.63 -9.21
CA PRO A 53 -12.82 -17.45 -8.12
C PRO A 53 -11.78 -17.91 -7.09
N PRO A 54 -10.54 -18.33 -7.46
CA PRO A 54 -9.54 -18.68 -6.47
C PRO A 54 -9.08 -17.49 -5.61
N CYS A 55 -9.05 -16.26 -6.17
CA CYS A 55 -8.75 -15.05 -5.41
C CYS A 55 -9.80 -14.80 -4.32
N LEU A 56 -11.08 -14.93 -4.69
CA LEU A 56 -12.19 -14.71 -3.75
C LEU A 56 -12.21 -15.77 -2.63
N LYS A 57 -11.76 -16.99 -2.93
CA LYS A 57 -11.65 -18.06 -1.94
C LYS A 57 -10.48 -17.83 -0.98
N GLU A 58 -9.38 -17.25 -1.45
CA GLU A 58 -8.20 -16.93 -0.66
C GLU A 58 -8.41 -15.71 0.26
N MET A 59 -9.29 -14.78 -0.11
CA MET A 59 -9.42 -13.50 0.59
C MET A 59 -9.66 -13.63 2.11
N PRO A 60 -10.51 -14.51 2.64
CA PRO A 60 -10.66 -14.71 4.08
C PRO A 60 -9.37 -15.15 4.78
N GLU A 61 -8.54 -15.94 4.11
CA GLU A 61 -7.24 -16.41 4.61
C GLU A 61 -6.25 -15.24 4.77
N LEU A 62 -6.21 -14.34 3.77
CA LEU A 62 -5.41 -13.12 3.82
C LEU A 62 -5.87 -12.17 4.93
N VAL A 63 -7.17 -12.01 5.12
CA VAL A 63 -7.73 -11.20 6.21
C VAL A 63 -7.33 -11.77 7.56
N THR A 64 -7.44 -13.10 7.75
CA THR A 64 -7.02 -13.79 8.97
C THR A 64 -5.53 -13.63 9.21
N PHE A 65 -4.71 -13.81 8.18
CA PHE A 65 -3.26 -13.61 8.26
C PHE A 65 -2.90 -12.18 8.69
N ALA A 66 -3.56 -11.17 8.11
CA ALA A 66 -3.34 -9.77 8.47
C ALA A 66 -3.71 -9.48 9.93
N GLN A 67 -4.80 -10.08 10.43
CA GLN A 67 -5.25 -9.93 11.82
C GLN A 67 -4.31 -10.64 12.81
N SER A 68 -3.74 -11.79 12.42
CA SER A 68 -2.78 -12.55 13.22
C SER A 68 -1.40 -11.87 13.27
N ASN A 69 -1.08 -10.99 12.31
CA ASN A 69 0.22 -10.35 12.15
C ASN A 69 0.11 -8.81 12.08
N PRO A 70 -0.27 -8.11 13.18
CA PRO A 70 -0.52 -6.66 13.17
C PRO A 70 0.70 -5.81 12.80
N ASP A 71 1.90 -6.34 12.95
CA ASP A 71 3.16 -5.68 12.60
C ASP A 71 3.48 -5.77 11.09
N ILE A 72 2.82 -6.68 10.38
CA ILE A 72 2.97 -6.86 8.93
C ILE A 72 1.94 -5.98 8.22
N LYS A 73 2.36 -5.28 7.18
CA LYS A 73 1.48 -4.46 6.35
C LYS A 73 0.92 -5.32 5.21
N VAL A 74 -0.34 -5.72 5.31
CA VAL A 74 -1.01 -6.52 4.28
C VAL A 74 -1.93 -5.63 3.47
N PHE A 75 -1.76 -5.64 2.15
CA PHE A 75 -2.51 -4.82 1.21
C PHE A 75 -3.16 -5.68 0.12
N ALA A 76 -4.38 -5.33 -0.25
CA ALA A 76 -5.01 -5.82 -1.47
C ALA A 76 -4.75 -4.85 -2.64
N TYR A 77 -4.61 -5.38 -3.84
CA TYR A 77 -4.55 -4.60 -5.07
C TYR A 77 -5.45 -5.21 -6.13
N ASN A 78 -6.42 -4.44 -6.62
CA ASN A 78 -7.31 -4.91 -7.67
C ASN A 78 -6.59 -4.91 -9.02
N PHE A 79 -6.55 -6.07 -9.68
CA PHE A 79 -5.84 -6.27 -10.95
C PHE A 79 -6.37 -5.39 -12.08
N ASP A 80 -7.70 -5.14 -12.11
CA ASP A 80 -8.33 -4.31 -13.14
C ASP A 80 -8.16 -2.81 -12.89
N ARG A 81 -7.52 -2.42 -11.77
CA ARG A 81 -7.22 -1.02 -11.43
C ARG A 81 -8.47 -0.15 -11.36
N LEU A 82 -9.50 -0.69 -10.75
CA LEU A 82 -10.77 0.01 -10.62
C LEU A 82 -10.60 1.26 -9.75
N GLU A 83 -11.24 2.34 -10.20
CA GLU A 83 -11.38 3.54 -9.39
C GLU A 83 -12.17 3.26 -8.11
N PRO A 84 -11.96 4.01 -7.02
CA PRO A 84 -12.57 3.74 -5.72
C PRO A 84 -14.10 3.57 -5.78
N GLU A 85 -14.80 4.32 -6.63
CA GLU A 85 -16.25 4.24 -6.79
C GLU A 85 -16.75 2.87 -7.29
N TYR A 86 -15.94 2.16 -8.09
CA TYR A 86 -16.22 0.81 -8.58
C TYR A 86 -15.61 -0.26 -7.68
N LEU A 87 -14.48 0.03 -7.06
CA LEU A 87 -13.76 -0.90 -6.19
C LEU A 87 -14.46 -1.10 -4.84
N ASP A 88 -14.95 -0.03 -4.21
CA ASP A 88 -15.55 -0.09 -2.88
C ASP A 88 -16.74 -1.05 -2.75
N PRO A 89 -17.69 -1.12 -3.72
CA PRO A 89 -18.74 -2.11 -3.70
C PRO A 89 -18.25 -3.56 -3.76
N LEU A 90 -17.14 -3.81 -4.50
CA LEU A 90 -16.55 -5.15 -4.60
C LEU A 90 -15.83 -5.54 -3.31
N ILE A 91 -15.09 -4.60 -2.70
CA ILE A 91 -14.45 -4.78 -1.38
C ILE A 91 -15.50 -5.21 -0.34
N LEU A 92 -16.61 -4.49 -0.29
CA LEU A 92 -17.70 -4.80 0.64
C LEU A 92 -18.35 -6.15 0.33
N ARG A 93 -18.61 -6.42 -0.96
CA ARG A 93 -19.27 -7.66 -1.42
C ARG A 93 -18.44 -8.90 -1.11
N PHE A 94 -17.13 -8.83 -1.26
CA PHE A 94 -16.22 -9.98 -1.15
C PHE A 94 -15.46 -10.03 0.17
N GLY A 95 -15.76 -9.13 1.11
CA GLY A 95 -15.16 -9.13 2.45
C GLY A 95 -13.67 -8.88 2.44
N VAL A 96 -13.18 -7.98 1.57
CA VAL A 96 -11.77 -7.56 1.51
C VAL A 96 -11.50 -6.62 2.69
N ASP A 97 -11.39 -7.18 3.89
CA ASP A 97 -11.19 -6.42 5.14
C ASP A 97 -9.69 -6.19 5.44
N ILE A 98 -8.97 -5.79 4.40
CA ILE A 98 -7.59 -5.30 4.45
C ILE A 98 -7.49 -4.04 3.59
N PRO A 99 -6.55 -3.11 3.88
CA PRO A 99 -6.40 -1.89 3.08
C PRO A 99 -6.14 -2.20 1.61
N SER A 100 -6.90 -1.56 0.72
CA SER A 100 -6.73 -1.71 -0.73
C SER A 100 -5.98 -0.50 -1.28
N ILE A 101 -4.79 -0.74 -1.82
CA ILE A 101 -4.00 0.30 -2.50
C ILE A 101 -4.52 0.53 -3.91
N THR A 102 -4.51 1.79 -4.34
CA THR A 102 -4.88 2.23 -5.69
C THR A 102 -3.66 2.68 -6.51
N SER A 103 -2.56 3.05 -5.85
CA SER A 103 -1.26 3.23 -6.52
C SER A 103 -0.77 1.92 -7.09
N HIS A 104 -0.23 1.95 -8.32
CA HIS A 104 0.25 0.73 -8.96
C HIS A 104 1.50 0.21 -8.26
N PRO A 105 1.55 -1.08 -7.80
CA PRO A 105 2.71 -1.65 -7.10
C PRO A 105 4.02 -1.60 -7.91
N ARG A 106 3.94 -1.51 -9.25
CA ARG A 106 5.10 -1.29 -10.10
C ARG A 106 5.77 0.06 -9.84
N GLU A 107 4.99 1.10 -9.61
CA GLU A 107 5.52 2.46 -9.39
C GLU A 107 6.16 2.59 -8.01
N VAL A 108 5.65 1.83 -7.03
CA VAL A 108 6.12 1.89 -5.64
C VAL A 108 7.24 0.90 -5.36
N TRP A 109 7.10 -0.37 -5.78
CA TRP A 109 8.01 -1.47 -5.46
C TRP A 109 8.59 -2.20 -6.68
N GLY A 110 8.33 -1.73 -7.89
CA GLY A 110 8.79 -2.37 -9.12
C GLY A 110 8.10 -3.70 -9.44
N ILE A 111 6.94 -3.98 -8.81
CA ILE A 111 6.20 -5.24 -9.02
C ILE A 111 5.43 -5.16 -10.35
N GLU A 112 5.88 -5.92 -11.33
CA GLU A 112 5.13 -6.05 -12.60
C GLU A 112 3.78 -6.74 -12.38
N SER A 113 2.79 -6.39 -13.21
CA SER A 113 1.49 -7.06 -13.17
C SER A 113 1.65 -8.56 -13.43
N PRO A 114 1.14 -9.42 -12.54
CA PRO A 114 1.28 -10.86 -12.70
C PRO A 114 0.52 -11.38 -13.92
N ALA A 115 1.03 -12.43 -14.55
CA ALA A 115 0.35 -13.11 -15.66
C ALA A 115 -0.76 -14.05 -15.19
N ILE A 116 -0.79 -14.39 -13.91
CA ILE A 116 -1.74 -15.36 -13.30
C ILE A 116 -2.22 -14.78 -11.97
N LEU A 117 -3.49 -15.01 -11.64
CA LEU A 117 -4.12 -14.67 -10.37
C LEU A 117 -4.59 -15.93 -9.62
N PRO A 118 -4.61 -15.90 -8.28
CA PRO A 118 -4.08 -14.83 -7.43
C PRO A 118 -2.57 -14.77 -7.45
N ALA A 119 -2.02 -13.61 -7.06
CA ALA A 119 -0.59 -13.45 -6.90
C ALA A 119 -0.28 -12.68 -5.60
N THR A 120 0.59 -13.25 -4.77
CA THR A 120 0.99 -12.64 -3.49
C THR A 120 2.48 -12.40 -3.48
N TYR A 121 2.88 -11.19 -3.10
CA TYR A 121 4.26 -10.74 -3.05
C TYR A 121 4.64 -10.38 -1.62
N PHE A 122 5.81 -10.87 -1.17
CA PHE A 122 6.42 -10.48 0.10
C PHE A 122 7.56 -9.51 -0.17
N ILE A 123 7.55 -8.41 0.56
CA ILE A 123 8.52 -7.33 0.48
C ILE A 123 9.13 -7.18 1.87
N LYS A 124 10.45 -7.32 1.96
CA LYS A 124 11.16 -7.14 3.23
C LYS A 124 11.34 -5.66 3.58
N PRO A 125 11.69 -5.33 4.83
CA PRO A 125 12.17 -4.01 5.18
C PRO A 125 13.22 -3.49 4.18
N GLY A 126 13.10 -2.22 3.76
CA GLY A 126 13.91 -1.66 2.69
C GLY A 126 13.27 -1.76 1.30
N GLY A 127 12.10 -2.41 1.15
CA GLY A 127 11.27 -2.36 -0.06
C GLY A 127 11.66 -3.35 -1.17
N GLU A 128 12.54 -4.32 -0.89
CA GLU A 128 12.91 -5.38 -1.85
C GLU A 128 11.88 -6.52 -1.83
N VAL A 129 11.41 -6.91 -3.03
CA VAL A 129 10.54 -8.09 -3.21
C VAL A 129 11.38 -9.36 -3.08
N VAL A 130 11.06 -10.17 -2.10
CA VAL A 130 11.85 -11.40 -1.78
C VAL A 130 11.12 -12.68 -2.12
N LEU A 131 9.80 -12.65 -2.30
CA LEU A 131 9.00 -13.83 -2.66
C LEU A 131 7.80 -13.43 -3.52
N SER A 132 7.49 -14.28 -4.50
CA SER A 132 6.31 -14.19 -5.36
C SER A 132 5.60 -15.53 -5.41
N LEU A 133 4.33 -15.55 -4.98
CA LEU A 133 3.49 -16.74 -4.97
C LEU A 133 2.38 -16.56 -6.00
N LEU A 134 2.35 -17.43 -7.00
CA LEU A 134 1.39 -17.36 -8.12
C LEU A 134 0.29 -18.44 -8.02
N THR A 135 0.01 -18.88 -6.80
CA THR A 135 -1.03 -19.86 -6.48
C THR A 135 -1.83 -19.38 -5.28
N PRO A 136 -3.07 -19.83 -5.11
CA PRO A 136 -3.85 -19.52 -3.92
C PRO A 136 -3.15 -19.94 -2.63
N GLN A 137 -3.18 -19.08 -1.63
CA GLN A 137 -2.58 -19.29 -0.33
C GLN A 137 -3.63 -19.52 0.75
N THR A 138 -3.21 -20.18 1.83
CA THR A 138 -3.95 -20.23 3.09
C THR A 138 -3.24 -19.37 4.13
N GLU A 139 -3.93 -19.02 5.22
CA GLU A 139 -3.29 -18.32 6.35
C GLU A 139 -2.04 -19.07 6.83
N ALA A 140 -2.14 -20.40 6.97
CA ALA A 140 -1.01 -21.23 7.41
C ALA A 140 0.18 -21.18 6.43
N SER A 141 -0.07 -21.22 5.11
CA SER A 141 1.02 -21.14 4.12
C SER A 141 1.66 -19.74 4.08
N LEU A 142 0.87 -18.67 4.23
CA LEU A 142 1.40 -17.32 4.33
C LEU A 142 2.28 -17.16 5.58
N GLN A 143 1.87 -17.74 6.71
CA GLN A 143 2.64 -17.73 7.95
C GLN A 143 3.96 -18.48 7.82
N GLU A 144 3.94 -19.69 7.22
CA GLU A 144 5.14 -20.49 6.98
C GLU A 144 6.16 -19.73 6.12
N HIS A 145 5.69 -19.06 5.06
CA HIS A 145 6.56 -18.23 4.22
C HIS A 145 7.15 -17.05 4.99
N LEU A 146 6.33 -16.34 5.78
CA LEU A 146 6.79 -15.21 6.59
C LEU A 146 7.86 -15.65 7.59
N ASP A 147 7.61 -16.74 8.34
CA ASP A 147 8.53 -17.25 9.35
C ASP A 147 9.87 -17.65 8.73
N SER A 148 9.83 -18.31 7.56
CA SER A 148 11.04 -18.67 6.82
C SER A 148 11.86 -17.45 6.40
N LEU A 149 11.18 -16.42 5.85
CA LEU A 149 11.83 -15.19 5.39
C LEU A 149 12.43 -14.37 6.55
N GLN A 150 11.79 -14.39 7.71
CA GLN A 150 12.27 -13.70 8.91
C GLN A 150 13.39 -14.46 9.62
N GLY A 151 13.41 -15.80 9.53
CA GLY A 151 14.44 -16.63 10.11
C GLY A 151 15.78 -16.58 9.36
N ASP A 152 15.77 -16.22 8.09
CA ASP A 152 16.93 -16.09 7.22
C ASP A 152 17.56 -14.67 7.23
N SER A 153 17.08 -13.76 8.07
CA SER A 153 17.44 -12.33 8.10
C SER A 153 18.51 -11.97 9.11
#